data_d15aae699ee5e1746844572f3137814d
#
_entry.id   d15aae699ee5e1746844572f3137814d
#
_cell.length_a   1.000
_cell.length_b   1.000
_cell.length_c   1.000
_cell.angle_alpha   90.00
_cell.angle_beta   90.00
_cell.angle_gamma   90.00
#
_symmetry.space_group_name_H-M   'P 1'
#
loop_
_entity.id
_entity.type
_entity.pdbx_description
1 polymer ?
#
loop_
_entity_poly.entity_id
_entity_poly.type
_entity_poly.pdbx_seq_one_letter_code
_entity_poly.pdbx_strand_id
1 'polypeptide(L)'
;MPHTHGTVNEVTRDSKAHQRRLMMTLTLTGTVFVAEIVGAIITGSLALLVDAGHMLTDMSVLIASTVTAVLMRRKPNSSRTWGWARLEVLTAEAGAMILLFVGLYALIEAGMRLFGGSAEHVADSGLLLFFGILGLAANVGSIIILAGQHNDNMNMKAAFLEVVNDALGSVAVIASAVVMMLTGWDGFDAIAGGLIALLMIPRAVKLLRDALKVLLEETPDGLNLDEVRTHLENIPHVVAVHDLHASTVSTGMPMLMAHVVVEPGMSMDQAANVLGQLQDCLREHFPVSIPHTTFQLEPQGYRSPSAEQLHS
;
A
#
# COMPACT_ATOMS: atom_id res chain seq x y z
N MET A 1 -6.64 35.61 -13.34
CA MET A 1 -6.50 35.45 -11.89
C MET A 1 -5.03 35.15 -11.60
N PRO A 2 -4.34 35.87 -10.71
CA PRO A 2 -2.93 35.68 -10.49
C PRO A 2 -2.71 34.40 -9.66
N HIS A 3 -1.99 33.43 -10.21
CA HIS A 3 -1.50 32.28 -9.48
C HIS A 3 -0.35 32.73 -8.57
N THR A 4 -0.61 32.84 -7.27
CA THR A 4 0.41 33.05 -6.25
C THR A 4 1.27 31.78 -6.17
N HIS A 5 2.44 31.81 -6.80
CA HIS A 5 3.50 30.85 -6.54
C HIS A 5 4.03 31.14 -5.12
N GLY A 6 3.75 30.23 -4.19
CA GLY A 6 4.39 30.24 -2.86
C GLY A 6 5.92 30.27 -3.04
N THR A 7 6.59 31.09 -2.24
CA THR A 7 8.04 31.28 -2.36
C THR A 7 8.75 29.96 -2.08
N VAL A 8 9.89 29.70 -2.74
CA VAL A 8 10.72 28.48 -2.59
C VAL A 8 11.03 28.19 -1.11
N ASN A 9 11.07 29.22 -0.26
CA ASN A 9 11.27 29.11 1.18
C ASN A 9 10.07 28.54 1.94
N GLU A 10 8.82 28.74 1.48
CA GLU A 10 7.62 28.17 2.11
C GLU A 10 7.50 26.70 1.77
N VAL A 11 7.72 26.31 0.51
CA VAL A 11 7.70 24.91 0.07
C VAL A 11 8.77 24.08 0.79
N THR A 12 9.96 24.64 1.02
CA THR A 12 11.05 23.95 1.76
C THR A 12 10.82 23.89 3.26
N ARG A 13 10.12 24.86 3.86
CA ARG A 13 9.73 24.84 5.29
C ARG A 13 8.64 23.81 5.54
N ASP A 14 7.63 23.73 4.69
CA ASP A 14 6.56 22.74 4.78
C ASP A 14 7.09 21.31 4.61
N SER A 15 8.02 21.11 3.68
CA SER A 15 8.68 19.82 3.48
C SER A 15 9.47 19.35 4.72
N LYS A 16 10.21 20.24 5.38
CA LYS A 16 10.96 19.91 6.61
C LYS A 16 10.06 19.67 7.82
N ALA A 17 8.99 20.46 7.96
CA ALA A 17 8.01 20.26 9.02
C ALA A 17 7.27 18.92 8.86
N HIS A 18 6.88 18.56 7.64
CA HIS A 18 6.26 17.29 7.30
C HIS A 18 7.20 16.12 7.61
N GLN A 19 8.47 16.18 7.15
CA GLN A 19 9.47 15.16 7.43
C GLN A 19 9.72 14.98 8.93
N ARG A 20 9.80 16.07 9.70
CA ARG A 20 9.95 16.00 11.16
C ARG A 20 8.78 15.32 11.85
N ARG A 21 7.54 15.61 11.43
CA ARG A 21 6.33 14.98 11.98
C ARG A 21 6.30 13.48 11.67
N LEU A 22 6.61 13.08 10.44
CA LEU A 22 6.72 11.67 10.06
C LEU A 22 7.77 10.93 10.92
N MET A 23 8.93 11.53 11.13
CA MET A 23 9.97 10.95 11.98
C MET A 23 9.55 10.86 13.44
N MET A 24 8.82 11.85 13.96
CA MET A 24 8.27 11.80 15.32
C MET A 24 7.23 10.71 15.48
N THR A 25 6.30 10.58 14.54
CA THR A 25 5.29 9.51 14.52
C THR A 25 5.98 8.14 14.44
N LEU A 26 6.93 7.95 13.52
CA LEU A 26 7.67 6.70 13.38
C LEU A 26 8.43 6.33 14.66
N THR A 27 9.07 7.31 15.32
CA THR A 27 9.79 7.07 16.59
C THR A 27 8.83 6.66 17.70
N LEU A 28 7.69 7.36 17.81
CA LEU A 28 6.65 7.06 18.79
C LEU A 28 6.08 5.66 18.55
N THR A 29 5.63 5.37 17.33
CA THR A 29 5.09 4.06 16.95
C THR A 29 6.12 2.95 17.17
N GLY A 30 7.39 3.17 16.79
CA GLY A 30 8.46 2.19 17.02
C GLY A 30 8.74 1.91 18.50
N THR A 31 8.65 2.93 19.35
CA THR A 31 8.82 2.75 20.81
C THR A 31 7.68 1.95 21.40
N VAL A 32 6.44 2.22 20.98
CA VAL A 32 5.25 1.48 21.43
C VAL A 32 5.28 0.05 20.93
N PHE A 33 5.62 -0.18 19.67
CA PHE A 33 5.80 -1.51 19.11
C PHE A 33 6.77 -2.37 19.93
N VAL A 34 7.94 -1.83 20.29
CA VAL A 34 8.90 -2.54 21.12
C VAL A 34 8.31 -2.83 22.51
N ALA A 35 7.62 -1.86 23.10
CA ALA A 35 6.96 -2.05 24.40
C ALA A 35 5.87 -3.13 24.35
N GLU A 36 5.06 -3.16 23.30
CA GLU A 36 4.00 -4.16 23.12
C GLU A 36 4.55 -5.57 22.88
N ILE A 37 5.62 -5.73 22.09
CA ILE A 37 6.30 -7.02 21.96
C ILE A 37 6.81 -7.51 23.31
N VAL A 38 7.51 -6.65 24.06
CA VAL A 38 8.01 -6.98 25.39
C VAL A 38 6.84 -7.34 26.32
N GLY A 39 5.77 -6.55 26.27
CA GLY A 39 4.54 -6.79 27.02
C GLY A 39 3.89 -8.14 26.65
N ALA A 40 3.75 -8.44 25.36
CA ALA A 40 3.19 -9.70 24.88
C ALA A 40 3.99 -10.93 25.36
N ILE A 41 5.33 -10.83 25.31
CA ILE A 41 6.22 -11.91 25.78
C ILE A 41 6.12 -12.11 27.30
N ILE A 42 6.07 -11.01 28.07
CA ILE A 42 6.03 -11.09 29.56
C ILE A 42 4.65 -11.53 30.03
N THR A 43 3.57 -11.04 29.43
CA THR A 43 2.20 -11.33 29.88
C THR A 43 1.62 -12.60 29.27
N GLY A 44 2.14 -13.06 28.12
CA GLY A 44 1.56 -14.15 27.32
C GLY A 44 0.23 -13.75 26.65
N SER A 45 -0.08 -12.44 26.57
CA SER A 45 -1.32 -11.95 25.99
C SER A 45 -1.34 -12.12 24.47
N LEU A 46 -2.37 -12.79 23.97
CA LEU A 46 -2.61 -12.97 22.54
C LEU A 46 -3.08 -11.67 21.90
N ALA A 47 -3.93 -10.91 22.58
CA ALA A 47 -4.43 -9.63 22.09
C ALA A 47 -3.27 -8.65 21.86
N LEU A 48 -2.33 -8.56 22.79
CA LEU A 48 -1.16 -7.67 22.68
C LEU A 48 -0.18 -8.15 21.59
N LEU A 49 -0.02 -9.47 21.42
CA LEU A 49 0.79 -10.02 20.32
C LEU A 49 0.24 -9.69 18.95
N VAL A 50 -1.09 -9.75 18.80
CA VAL A 50 -1.76 -9.42 17.52
C VAL A 50 -1.65 -7.93 17.22
N ASP A 51 -1.82 -7.09 18.22
CA ASP A 51 -1.68 -5.63 18.10
C ASP A 51 -0.23 -5.25 17.69
N ALA A 52 0.76 -5.83 18.36
CA ALA A 52 2.17 -5.68 17.96
C ALA A 52 2.45 -6.20 16.53
N GLY A 53 1.83 -7.31 16.11
CA GLY A 53 1.93 -7.84 14.75
C GLY A 53 1.37 -6.88 13.69
N HIS A 54 0.30 -6.18 14.02
CA HIS A 54 -0.27 -5.12 13.20
C HIS A 54 0.71 -3.95 13.05
N MET A 55 1.19 -3.42 14.16
CA MET A 55 2.18 -2.33 14.16
C MET A 55 3.47 -2.69 13.40
N LEU A 56 3.92 -3.95 13.47
CA LEU A 56 5.09 -4.41 12.68
C LEU A 56 4.85 -4.23 11.18
N THR A 57 3.65 -4.55 10.71
CA THR A 57 3.30 -4.42 9.28
C THR A 57 3.30 -2.96 8.86
N ASP A 58 2.68 -2.09 9.66
CA ASP A 58 2.59 -0.66 9.34
C ASP A 58 3.97 0.00 9.35
N MET A 59 4.81 -0.34 10.32
CA MET A 59 6.21 0.10 10.34
C MET A 59 7.00 -0.44 9.15
N SER A 60 6.78 -1.69 8.76
CA SER A 60 7.46 -2.30 7.61
C SER A 60 7.14 -1.55 6.32
N VAL A 61 5.86 -1.21 6.09
CA VAL A 61 5.43 -0.41 4.94
C VAL A 61 6.07 0.97 4.97
N LEU A 62 6.10 1.64 6.13
CA LEU A 62 6.68 2.97 6.26
C LEU A 62 8.20 2.97 6.06
N ILE A 63 8.91 1.99 6.62
CA ILE A 63 10.36 1.80 6.43
C ILE A 63 10.62 1.50 4.95
N ALA A 64 9.85 0.61 4.34
CA ALA A 64 9.96 0.25 2.94
C ALA A 64 9.78 1.46 2.02
N SER A 65 8.73 2.25 2.24
CA SER A 65 8.47 3.47 1.48
C SER A 65 9.63 4.48 1.63
N THR A 66 10.18 4.61 2.84
CA THR A 66 11.33 5.50 3.09
C THR A 66 12.59 4.99 2.38
N VAL A 67 12.89 3.70 2.49
CA VAL A 67 14.05 3.06 1.82
C VAL A 67 13.89 3.16 0.30
N THR A 68 12.71 2.85 -0.21
CA THR A 68 12.41 2.96 -1.65
C THR A 68 12.57 4.39 -2.13
N ALA A 69 12.04 5.39 -1.41
CA ALA A 69 12.20 6.81 -1.75
C ALA A 69 13.68 7.24 -1.78
N VAL A 70 14.51 6.73 -0.88
CA VAL A 70 15.98 6.96 -0.90
C VAL A 70 16.64 6.25 -2.07
N LEU A 71 16.27 5.00 -2.34
CA LEU A 71 16.83 4.20 -3.43
C LEU A 71 16.39 4.69 -4.82
N MET A 72 15.17 5.21 -4.95
CA MET A 72 14.66 5.82 -6.19
C MET A 72 15.42 7.09 -6.59
N ARG A 73 16.12 7.76 -5.65
CA ARG A 73 17.04 8.85 -5.97
C ARG A 73 18.30 8.38 -6.70
N ARG A 74 18.61 7.08 -6.64
CA ARG A 74 19.71 6.49 -7.40
C ARG A 74 19.29 6.33 -8.86
N LYS A 75 20.13 6.79 -9.78
CA LYS A 75 19.86 6.65 -11.22
C LYS A 75 19.70 5.18 -11.59
N PRO A 76 18.76 4.84 -12.46
CA PRO A 76 18.71 3.53 -13.11
C PRO A 76 20.05 3.15 -13.71
N ASN A 77 20.34 1.86 -13.77
CA ASN A 77 21.55 1.33 -14.40
C ASN A 77 21.19 0.21 -15.38
N SER A 78 22.19 -0.31 -16.11
CA SER A 78 21.98 -1.34 -17.15
C SER A 78 21.36 -2.66 -16.63
N SER A 79 21.54 -2.97 -15.34
CA SER A 79 20.95 -4.16 -14.71
C SER A 79 19.58 -3.91 -14.07
N ARG A 80 19.24 -2.65 -13.82
CA ARG A 80 17.97 -2.21 -13.21
C ARG A 80 17.46 -0.98 -13.93
N THR A 81 16.82 -1.19 -15.06
CA THR A 81 16.35 -0.12 -15.93
C THR A 81 15.23 0.72 -15.31
N TRP A 82 14.41 0.12 -14.45
CA TRP A 82 13.41 0.80 -13.61
C TRP A 82 13.95 1.17 -12.21
N GLY A 83 15.24 1.04 -11.98
CA GLY A 83 15.86 1.28 -10.69
C GLY A 83 15.33 0.31 -9.62
N TRP A 84 14.86 0.86 -8.50
CA TRP A 84 14.35 0.11 -7.35
C TRP A 84 12.83 0.24 -7.18
N ALA A 85 12.11 0.68 -8.21
CA ALA A 85 10.68 0.96 -8.11
C ALA A 85 9.86 -0.24 -7.59
N ARG A 86 10.12 -1.46 -8.08
CA ARG A 86 9.39 -2.67 -7.64
C ARG A 86 9.70 -3.10 -6.19
N LEU A 87 10.72 -2.53 -5.54
CA LEU A 87 11.02 -2.85 -4.15
C LEU A 87 9.88 -2.43 -3.20
N GLU A 88 9.18 -1.35 -3.51
CA GLU A 88 8.00 -0.90 -2.77
C GLU A 88 6.93 -2.00 -2.72
N VAL A 89 6.63 -2.60 -3.87
CA VAL A 89 5.62 -3.66 -4.00
C VAL A 89 6.04 -4.92 -3.24
N LEU A 90 7.30 -5.36 -3.40
CA LEU A 90 7.84 -6.54 -2.72
C LEU A 90 7.83 -6.39 -1.19
N THR A 91 8.11 -5.19 -0.69
CA THR A 91 8.10 -4.94 0.75
C THR A 91 6.68 -4.85 1.31
N ALA A 92 5.74 -4.28 0.54
CA ALA A 92 4.32 -4.29 0.89
C ALA A 92 3.76 -5.73 0.93
N GLU A 93 4.12 -6.58 -0.05
CA GLU A 93 3.76 -8.00 -0.08
C GLU A 93 4.31 -8.75 1.14
N ALA A 94 5.60 -8.57 1.45
CA ALA A 94 6.22 -9.20 2.61
C ALA A 94 5.53 -8.80 3.93
N GLY A 95 5.20 -7.52 4.10
CA GLY A 95 4.43 -7.01 5.23
C GLY A 95 3.04 -7.65 5.31
N ALA A 96 2.31 -7.71 4.20
CA ALA A 96 0.99 -8.32 4.12
C ALA A 96 1.03 -9.84 4.47
N MET A 97 2.06 -10.56 4.02
CA MET A 97 2.25 -11.97 4.39
C MET A 97 2.50 -12.13 5.90
N ILE A 98 3.36 -11.31 6.50
CA ILE A 98 3.60 -11.34 7.95
C ILE A 98 2.28 -11.11 8.70
N LEU A 99 1.51 -10.09 8.30
CA LEU A 99 0.22 -9.78 8.91
C LEU A 99 -0.76 -10.97 8.81
N LEU A 100 -0.82 -11.60 7.64
CA LEU A 100 -1.67 -12.77 7.42
C LEU A 100 -1.26 -13.94 8.31
N PHE A 101 0.04 -14.24 8.41
CA PHE A 101 0.56 -15.30 9.27
C PHE A 101 0.27 -15.03 10.74
N VAL A 102 0.51 -13.81 11.24
CA VAL A 102 0.21 -13.43 12.63
C VAL A 102 -1.28 -13.54 12.89
N GLY A 103 -2.13 -13.04 11.99
CA GLY A 103 -3.58 -13.12 12.12
C GLY A 103 -4.10 -14.56 12.15
N LEU A 104 -3.62 -15.43 11.25
CA LEU A 104 -4.00 -16.85 11.23
C LEU A 104 -3.51 -17.59 12.46
N TYR A 105 -2.26 -17.37 12.88
CA TYR A 105 -1.71 -17.93 14.11
C TYR A 105 -2.57 -17.54 15.32
N ALA A 106 -2.86 -16.25 15.44
CA ALA A 106 -3.65 -15.75 16.57
C ALA A 106 -5.09 -16.29 16.57
N LEU A 107 -5.72 -16.47 15.41
CA LEU A 107 -7.05 -17.04 15.32
C LEU A 107 -7.07 -18.52 15.75
N ILE A 108 -6.08 -19.30 15.32
CA ILE A 108 -5.91 -20.70 15.72
C ILE A 108 -5.64 -20.78 17.22
N GLU A 109 -4.72 -19.97 17.74
CA GLU A 109 -4.35 -19.92 19.15
C GLU A 109 -5.53 -19.50 20.03
N ALA A 110 -6.31 -18.48 19.60
CA ALA A 110 -7.54 -18.11 20.30
C ALA A 110 -8.53 -19.28 20.38
N GLY A 111 -8.70 -20.00 19.27
CA GLY A 111 -9.54 -21.22 19.26
C GLY A 111 -9.03 -22.31 20.22
N MET A 112 -7.72 -22.56 20.24
CA MET A 112 -7.12 -23.54 21.15
C MET A 112 -7.25 -23.14 22.63
N ARG A 113 -7.07 -21.86 22.96
CA ARG A 113 -7.24 -21.35 24.34
C ARG A 113 -8.69 -21.41 24.79
N LEU A 114 -9.67 -21.16 23.91
CA LEU A 114 -11.10 -21.17 24.26
C LEU A 114 -11.70 -22.56 24.33
N PHE A 115 -11.28 -23.49 23.45
CA PHE A 115 -11.95 -24.80 23.30
C PHE A 115 -11.03 -25.97 23.61
N GLY A 116 -9.70 -25.80 23.60
CA GLY A 116 -8.73 -26.87 23.73
C GLY A 116 -8.29 -27.17 25.18
N GLY A 117 -8.72 -26.42 26.18
CA GLY A 117 -8.35 -26.61 27.58
C GLY A 117 -6.88 -26.33 27.88
N SER A 118 -6.10 -25.81 26.94
CA SER A 118 -4.73 -25.36 27.13
C SER A 118 -4.75 -24.00 27.83
N ALA A 119 -4.63 -24.01 29.14
CA ALA A 119 -4.57 -22.81 29.95
C ALA A 119 -3.16 -22.20 29.89
N GLU A 120 -2.80 -21.57 28.77
CA GLU A 120 -1.81 -20.52 28.87
C GLU A 120 -2.49 -19.32 29.51
N HIS A 121 -2.25 -19.13 30.79
CA HIS A 121 -2.77 -18.00 31.55
C HIS A 121 -1.99 -16.75 31.20
N VAL A 122 -2.70 -15.63 31.03
CA VAL A 122 -2.06 -14.32 31.03
C VAL A 122 -1.41 -14.11 32.40
N ALA A 123 -0.09 -13.97 32.42
CA ALA A 123 0.68 -13.99 33.66
C ALA A 123 0.34 -12.83 34.61
N ASP A 124 -0.02 -11.64 34.05
CA ASP A 124 -0.32 -10.45 34.85
C ASP A 124 -1.26 -9.52 34.07
N SER A 125 -2.53 -9.49 34.45
CA SER A 125 -3.54 -8.59 33.87
C SER A 125 -3.29 -7.10 34.15
N GLY A 126 -2.57 -6.78 35.25
CA GLY A 126 -2.17 -5.41 35.58
C GLY A 126 -1.10 -4.90 34.62
N LEU A 127 -0.12 -5.73 34.27
CA LEU A 127 0.87 -5.40 33.25
C LEU A 127 0.22 -5.29 31.86
N LEU A 128 -0.74 -6.17 31.54
CA LEU A 128 -1.50 -6.08 30.29
C LEU A 128 -2.25 -4.75 30.19
N LEU A 129 -2.91 -4.32 31.27
CA LEU A 129 -3.58 -3.02 31.33
C LEU A 129 -2.59 -1.87 31.14
N PHE A 130 -1.41 -1.93 31.74
CA PHE A 130 -0.36 -0.91 31.59
C PHE A 130 0.07 -0.77 30.12
N PHE A 131 0.36 -1.88 29.44
CA PHE A 131 0.76 -1.85 28.01
C PHE A 131 -0.37 -1.40 27.10
N GLY A 132 -1.61 -1.81 27.33
CA GLY A 132 -2.77 -1.34 26.61
C GLY A 132 -3.01 0.17 26.74
N ILE A 133 -2.84 0.73 27.96
CA ILE A 133 -2.93 2.19 28.18
C ILE A 133 -1.79 2.91 27.48
N LEU A 134 -0.58 2.37 27.50
CA LEU A 134 0.57 2.94 26.80
C LEU A 134 0.34 3.00 25.30
N GLY A 135 -0.16 1.91 24.68
CA GLY A 135 -0.54 1.84 23.28
C GLY A 135 -1.62 2.85 22.92
N LEU A 136 -2.70 2.88 23.69
CA LEU A 136 -3.80 3.83 23.49
C LEU A 136 -3.32 5.30 23.61
N ALA A 137 -2.50 5.63 24.59
CA ALA A 137 -1.99 6.98 24.78
C ALA A 137 -1.14 7.44 23.59
N ALA A 138 -0.32 6.53 23.01
CA ALA A 138 0.47 6.83 21.82
C ALA A 138 -0.40 6.99 20.58
N ASN A 139 -1.42 6.14 20.40
CA ASN A 139 -2.36 6.23 19.29
C ASN A 139 -3.17 7.55 19.37
N VAL A 140 -3.67 7.92 20.55
CA VAL A 140 -4.32 9.23 20.78
C VAL A 140 -3.36 10.37 20.49
N GLY A 141 -2.09 10.29 20.91
CA GLY A 141 -1.06 11.28 20.58
C GLY A 141 -0.86 11.41 19.06
N SER A 142 -0.81 10.29 18.33
CA SER A 142 -0.70 10.25 16.88
C SER A 142 -1.94 10.83 16.19
N ILE A 143 -3.14 10.52 16.70
CA ILE A 143 -4.42 11.13 16.22
C ILE A 143 -4.36 12.64 16.37
N ILE A 144 -3.94 13.18 17.51
CA ILE A 144 -3.85 14.63 17.76
C ILE A 144 -2.85 15.28 16.79
N ILE A 145 -1.71 14.64 16.52
CA ILE A 145 -0.70 15.14 15.58
C ILE A 145 -1.25 15.18 14.14
N LEU A 146 -2.06 14.19 13.76
CA LEU A 146 -2.61 14.03 12.40
C LEU A 146 -3.94 14.79 12.19
N ALA A 147 -4.73 15.01 13.24
CA ALA A 147 -6.09 15.58 13.17
C ALA A 147 -6.15 16.96 12.51
N GLY A 148 -5.07 17.76 12.58
CA GLY A 148 -5.01 19.09 11.96
C GLY A 148 -4.91 19.07 10.42
N GLN A 149 -4.69 17.93 9.78
CA GLN A 149 -4.39 17.84 8.34
C GLN A 149 -5.23 16.79 7.58
N HIS A 150 -6.17 16.11 8.24
CA HIS A 150 -6.92 14.99 7.65
C HIS A 150 -7.83 15.40 6.47
N ASN A 151 -8.11 16.68 6.30
CA ASN A 151 -8.94 17.19 5.20
C ASN A 151 -8.14 17.56 3.94
N ASP A 152 -6.79 17.60 3.99
CA ASP A 152 -5.99 18.20 2.93
C ASP A 152 -5.67 17.24 1.78
N ASN A 153 -5.63 15.92 2.02
CA ASN A 153 -5.46 14.92 0.97
C ASN A 153 -5.86 13.50 1.40
N MET A 154 -6.08 12.60 0.39
CA MET A 154 -6.53 11.23 0.61
C MET A 154 -5.56 10.39 1.44
N ASN A 155 -4.24 10.60 1.30
CA ASN A 155 -3.23 9.86 2.04
C ASN A 155 -3.28 10.17 3.53
N MET A 156 -3.54 11.44 3.89
CA MET A 156 -3.67 11.85 5.29
C MET A 156 -4.94 11.29 5.93
N LYS A 157 -6.04 11.20 5.16
CA LYS A 157 -7.27 10.56 5.61
C LYS A 157 -7.06 9.07 5.86
N ALA A 158 -6.32 8.39 4.99
CA ALA A 158 -5.99 6.97 5.16
C ALA A 158 -5.14 6.75 6.42
N ALA A 159 -4.07 7.54 6.62
CA ALA A 159 -3.23 7.48 7.81
C ALA A 159 -4.01 7.78 9.11
N PHE A 160 -4.96 8.71 9.09
CA PHE A 160 -5.82 9.00 10.23
C PHE A 160 -6.71 7.82 10.59
N LEU A 161 -7.37 7.19 9.60
CA LEU A 161 -8.20 6.01 9.79
C LEU A 161 -7.40 4.81 10.32
N GLU A 162 -6.16 4.69 9.87
CA GLU A 162 -5.21 3.68 10.37
C GLU A 162 -5.01 3.81 11.87
N VAL A 163 -4.59 4.99 12.33
CA VAL A 163 -4.32 5.24 13.76
C VAL A 163 -5.59 5.11 14.61
N VAL A 164 -6.77 5.41 14.05
CA VAL A 164 -8.05 5.15 14.72
C VAL A 164 -8.28 3.64 14.91
N ASN A 165 -7.96 2.81 13.90
CA ASN A 165 -8.07 1.36 14.02
C ASN A 165 -7.10 0.81 15.07
N ASP A 166 -5.87 1.31 15.13
CA ASP A 166 -4.88 0.93 16.15
C ASP A 166 -5.36 1.30 17.56
N ALA A 167 -5.99 2.48 17.71
CA ALA A 167 -6.59 2.88 18.98
C ALA A 167 -7.72 1.91 19.41
N LEU A 168 -8.52 1.40 18.47
CA LEU A 168 -9.55 0.39 18.76
C LEU A 168 -8.95 -0.95 19.19
N GLY A 169 -7.81 -1.35 18.61
CA GLY A 169 -7.03 -2.52 19.05
C GLY A 169 -6.59 -2.36 20.50
N SER A 170 -5.95 -1.23 20.83
CA SER A 170 -5.53 -0.92 22.21
C SER A 170 -6.70 -0.87 23.20
N VAL A 171 -7.87 -0.36 22.78
CA VAL A 171 -9.10 -0.40 23.61
C VAL A 171 -9.54 -1.85 23.87
N ALA A 172 -9.46 -2.73 22.88
CA ALA A 172 -9.80 -4.15 23.07
C ALA A 172 -8.84 -4.84 24.06
N VAL A 173 -7.53 -4.53 24.01
CA VAL A 173 -6.53 -5.01 25.00
C VAL A 173 -6.87 -4.52 26.40
N ILE A 174 -7.19 -3.23 26.58
CA ILE A 174 -7.58 -2.65 27.87
C ILE A 174 -8.87 -3.30 28.40
N ALA A 175 -9.88 -3.46 27.53
CA ALA A 175 -11.13 -4.10 27.91
C ALA A 175 -10.90 -5.55 28.37
N SER A 176 -10.04 -6.29 27.65
CA SER A 176 -9.63 -7.63 28.04
C SER A 176 -9.00 -7.63 29.43
N ALA A 177 -7.99 -6.80 29.65
CA ALA A 177 -7.29 -6.69 30.93
C ALA A 177 -8.26 -6.38 32.11
N VAL A 178 -9.16 -5.40 31.92
CA VAL A 178 -10.14 -5.01 32.95
C VAL A 178 -11.11 -6.16 33.26
N VAL A 179 -11.64 -6.84 32.23
CA VAL A 179 -12.55 -7.96 32.43
C VAL A 179 -11.84 -9.09 33.13
N MET A 180 -10.59 -9.43 32.78
CA MET A 180 -9.79 -10.45 33.46
C MET A 180 -9.55 -10.09 34.92
N MET A 181 -9.23 -8.83 35.24
CA MET A 181 -9.06 -8.36 36.62
C MET A 181 -10.35 -8.51 37.44
N LEU A 182 -11.51 -8.31 36.83
CA LEU A 182 -12.80 -8.37 37.51
C LEU A 182 -13.36 -9.79 37.65
N THR A 183 -13.12 -10.65 36.65
CA THR A 183 -13.72 -12.00 36.59
C THR A 183 -12.76 -13.14 36.91
N GLY A 184 -11.45 -12.88 36.81
CA GLY A 184 -10.42 -13.91 36.90
C GLY A 184 -10.40 -14.91 35.75
N TRP A 185 -11.11 -14.60 34.62
CA TRP A 185 -11.18 -15.49 33.48
C TRP A 185 -10.30 -15.00 32.31
N ASP A 186 -9.24 -15.75 32.05
CA ASP A 186 -8.23 -15.40 31.03
C ASP A 186 -8.73 -15.55 29.56
N GLY A 187 -9.87 -16.20 29.35
CA GLY A 187 -10.47 -16.39 28.03
C GLY A 187 -10.80 -15.09 27.30
N PHE A 188 -10.96 -13.97 28.02
CA PHE A 188 -11.21 -12.67 27.41
C PHE A 188 -10.03 -12.17 26.54
N ASP A 189 -8.78 -12.50 26.92
CA ASP A 189 -7.61 -12.17 26.09
C ASP A 189 -7.64 -12.92 24.76
N ALA A 190 -7.99 -14.20 24.79
CA ALA A 190 -8.14 -15.00 23.58
C ALA A 190 -9.29 -14.49 22.71
N ILE A 191 -10.41 -14.05 23.29
CA ILE A 191 -11.52 -13.45 22.55
C ILE A 191 -11.07 -12.13 21.90
N ALA A 192 -10.41 -11.24 22.64
CA ALA A 192 -9.93 -9.96 22.13
C ALA A 192 -8.91 -10.17 21.01
N GLY A 193 -7.90 -11.02 21.23
CA GLY A 193 -6.89 -11.35 20.22
C GLY A 193 -7.49 -11.98 18.97
N GLY A 194 -8.43 -12.93 19.13
CA GLY A 194 -9.14 -13.54 18.02
C GLY A 194 -9.99 -12.54 17.24
N LEU A 195 -10.66 -11.60 17.90
CA LEU A 195 -11.46 -10.56 17.25
C LEU A 195 -10.58 -9.58 16.48
N ILE A 196 -9.47 -9.12 17.06
CA ILE A 196 -8.51 -8.26 16.38
C ILE A 196 -7.95 -9.00 15.16
N ALA A 197 -7.54 -10.25 15.29
CA ALA A 197 -7.03 -11.07 14.19
C ALA A 197 -8.08 -11.23 13.07
N LEU A 198 -9.34 -11.46 13.41
CA LEU A 198 -10.44 -11.58 12.45
C LEU A 198 -10.65 -10.30 11.64
N LEU A 199 -10.45 -9.13 12.24
CA LEU A 199 -10.54 -7.83 11.56
C LEU A 199 -9.31 -7.56 10.69
N MET A 200 -8.13 -8.08 11.07
CA MET A 200 -6.87 -7.88 10.34
C MET A 200 -6.74 -8.75 9.09
N ILE A 201 -7.23 -10.00 9.12
CA ILE A 201 -7.08 -10.94 8.00
C ILE A 201 -7.64 -10.40 6.67
N PRO A 202 -8.86 -9.83 6.58
CA PRO A 202 -9.37 -9.27 5.34
C PRO A 202 -8.50 -8.16 4.77
N ARG A 203 -7.91 -7.33 5.65
CA ARG A 203 -6.97 -6.28 5.27
C ARG A 203 -5.68 -6.86 4.71
N ALA A 204 -5.09 -7.84 5.39
CA ALA A 204 -3.89 -8.54 4.91
C ALA A 204 -4.11 -9.17 3.54
N VAL A 205 -5.26 -9.83 3.33
CA VAL A 205 -5.64 -10.43 2.05
C VAL A 205 -5.80 -9.37 0.97
N LYS A 206 -6.40 -8.21 1.29
CA LYS A 206 -6.52 -7.10 0.33
C LYS A 206 -5.15 -6.57 -0.08
N LEU A 207 -4.27 -6.26 0.89
CA LEU A 207 -2.91 -5.78 0.61
C LEU A 207 -2.11 -6.79 -0.24
N LEU A 208 -2.23 -8.07 0.07
CA LEU A 208 -1.57 -9.14 -0.70
C LEU A 208 -2.10 -9.19 -2.14
N ARG A 209 -3.42 -9.09 -2.33
CA ARG A 209 -4.03 -9.03 -3.68
C ARG A 209 -3.56 -7.81 -4.47
N ASP A 210 -3.53 -6.63 -3.83
CA ASP A 210 -3.13 -5.40 -4.49
C ASP A 210 -1.64 -5.46 -4.92
N ALA A 211 -0.76 -6.04 -4.09
CA ALA A 211 0.63 -6.29 -4.45
C ALA A 211 0.75 -7.33 -5.59
N LEU A 212 0.00 -8.43 -5.52
CA LEU A 212 -0.01 -9.46 -6.55
C LEU A 212 -0.49 -8.94 -7.90
N LYS A 213 -1.50 -8.06 -7.96
CA LYS A 213 -1.93 -7.41 -9.21
C LYS A 213 -0.77 -6.71 -9.91
N VAL A 214 0.05 -5.97 -9.15
CA VAL A 214 1.21 -5.28 -9.71
C VAL A 214 2.28 -6.27 -10.19
N LEU A 215 2.54 -7.34 -9.43
CA LEU A 215 3.54 -8.35 -9.78
C LEU A 215 3.11 -9.21 -10.98
N LEU A 216 1.81 -9.48 -11.11
CA LEU A 216 1.21 -10.21 -12.23
C LEU A 216 0.97 -9.31 -13.46
N GLU A 217 1.38 -8.04 -13.38
CA GLU A 217 1.23 -7.07 -14.46
C GLU A 217 -0.23 -6.87 -14.91
N GLU A 218 -1.18 -6.97 -13.96
CA GLU A 218 -2.58 -6.68 -14.23
C GLU A 218 -2.79 -5.22 -14.67
N THR A 219 -3.82 -4.99 -15.46
CA THR A 219 -4.22 -3.65 -15.89
C THR A 219 -4.47 -2.74 -14.67
N PRO A 220 -3.96 -1.49 -14.67
CA PRO A 220 -4.17 -0.56 -13.58
C PRO A 220 -5.66 -0.37 -13.24
N ASP A 221 -6.00 -0.38 -11.95
CA ASP A 221 -7.38 -0.19 -11.50
C ASP A 221 -7.97 1.13 -12.05
N GLY A 222 -9.16 1.06 -12.62
CA GLY A 222 -9.85 2.21 -13.21
C GLY A 222 -9.50 2.50 -14.68
N LEU A 223 -8.64 1.69 -15.32
CA LEU A 223 -8.36 1.77 -16.75
C LEU A 223 -9.12 0.68 -17.51
N ASN A 224 -9.92 1.09 -18.50
CA ASN A 224 -10.61 0.15 -19.40
C ASN A 224 -9.84 0.10 -20.74
N LEU A 225 -9.23 -1.05 -21.05
CA LEU A 225 -8.43 -1.22 -22.26
C LEU A 225 -9.25 -1.16 -23.55
N ASP A 226 -10.52 -1.52 -23.52
CA ASP A 226 -11.39 -1.41 -24.72
C ASP A 226 -11.70 0.05 -25.02
N GLU A 227 -11.92 0.87 -24.00
CA GLU A 227 -12.06 2.31 -24.16
C GLU A 227 -10.75 2.94 -24.65
N VAL A 228 -9.62 2.54 -24.08
CA VAL A 228 -8.29 2.99 -24.54
C VAL A 228 -8.11 2.67 -26.02
N ARG A 229 -8.36 1.43 -26.43
CA ARG A 229 -8.26 1.01 -27.83
C ARG A 229 -9.12 1.89 -28.72
N THR A 230 -10.39 2.08 -28.37
CA THR A 230 -11.33 2.90 -29.15
C THR A 230 -10.86 4.34 -29.27
N HIS A 231 -10.31 4.95 -28.19
CA HIS A 231 -9.78 6.30 -28.26
C HIS A 231 -8.54 6.40 -29.16
N LEU A 232 -7.63 5.44 -29.08
CA LEU A 232 -6.42 5.42 -29.91
C LEU A 232 -6.75 5.19 -31.38
N GLU A 233 -7.73 4.34 -31.71
CA GLU A 233 -8.19 4.09 -33.08
C GLU A 233 -8.91 5.29 -33.70
N ASN A 234 -9.46 6.20 -32.89
CA ASN A 234 -10.08 7.44 -33.38
C ASN A 234 -9.07 8.56 -33.67
N ILE A 235 -7.78 8.35 -33.42
CA ILE A 235 -6.74 9.34 -33.76
C ILE A 235 -6.51 9.33 -35.28
N PRO A 236 -6.42 10.50 -35.93
CA PRO A 236 -6.20 10.57 -37.36
C PRO A 236 -4.97 9.78 -37.81
N HIS A 237 -5.11 9.07 -38.94
CA HIS A 237 -4.09 8.19 -39.54
C HIS A 237 -3.80 6.88 -38.76
N VAL A 238 -4.50 6.59 -37.69
CA VAL A 238 -4.50 5.26 -37.04
C VAL A 238 -5.54 4.38 -37.74
N VAL A 239 -5.13 3.18 -38.13
CA VAL A 239 -5.99 2.19 -38.82
C VAL A 239 -6.49 1.14 -37.84
N ALA A 240 -5.63 0.68 -36.94
CA ALA A 240 -5.96 -0.32 -35.93
C ALA A 240 -4.96 -0.26 -34.78
N VAL A 241 -5.39 -0.75 -33.61
CA VAL A 241 -4.54 -0.94 -32.42
C VAL A 241 -4.64 -2.40 -31.98
N HIS A 242 -3.50 -3.05 -31.83
CA HIS A 242 -3.43 -4.43 -31.33
C HIS A 242 -2.26 -4.60 -30.36
N ASP A 243 -2.16 -5.77 -29.73
CA ASP A 243 -1.13 -6.08 -28.74
C ASP A 243 -1.02 -5.01 -27.64
N LEU A 244 -2.20 -4.62 -27.14
CA LEU A 244 -2.36 -3.55 -26.15
C LEU A 244 -2.21 -4.13 -24.74
N HIS A 245 -1.12 -3.73 -24.07
CA HIS A 245 -0.83 -4.12 -22.69
C HIS A 245 -0.68 -2.88 -21.80
N ALA A 246 -1.28 -2.94 -20.63
CA ALA A 246 -1.06 -1.92 -19.60
C ALA A 246 -0.78 -2.59 -18.26
N SER A 247 0.21 -2.09 -17.55
CA SER A 247 0.60 -2.60 -16.24
C SER A 247 1.10 -1.47 -15.34
N THR A 248 1.37 -1.80 -14.08
CA THR A 248 1.94 -0.85 -13.12
C THR A 248 3.31 -1.36 -12.67
N VAL A 249 4.33 -0.51 -12.73
CA VAL A 249 5.68 -0.85 -12.24
C VAL A 249 5.78 -0.70 -10.72
N SER A 250 5.22 0.39 -10.20
CA SER A 250 5.09 0.72 -8.77
C SER A 250 3.98 1.74 -8.60
N THR A 251 3.65 2.10 -7.37
CA THR A 251 2.60 3.11 -7.09
C THR A 251 2.83 4.39 -7.89
N GLY A 252 1.84 4.79 -8.67
CA GLY A 252 1.88 6.00 -9.50
C GLY A 252 2.76 5.90 -10.75
N MET A 253 3.21 4.69 -11.14
CA MET A 253 4.00 4.45 -12.36
C MET A 253 3.29 3.46 -13.30
N PRO A 254 2.12 3.80 -13.85
CA PRO A 254 1.48 3.00 -14.88
C PRO A 254 2.25 3.13 -16.19
N MET A 255 2.27 2.05 -16.96
CA MET A 255 2.85 1.99 -18.29
C MET A 255 1.90 1.31 -19.27
N LEU A 256 2.03 1.65 -20.54
CA LEU A 256 1.26 1.04 -21.61
C LEU A 256 2.15 0.78 -22.82
N MET A 257 1.95 -0.37 -23.43
CA MET A 257 2.56 -0.75 -24.71
C MET A 257 1.46 -1.11 -25.69
N ALA A 258 1.62 -0.73 -26.95
CA ALA A 258 0.70 -1.12 -28.00
C ALA A 258 1.39 -1.12 -29.37
N HIS A 259 0.88 -1.96 -30.27
CA HIS A 259 1.14 -1.91 -31.69
C HIS A 259 0.05 -1.09 -32.38
N VAL A 260 0.46 -0.11 -33.16
CA VAL A 260 -0.44 0.83 -33.82
C VAL A 260 -0.21 0.77 -35.31
N VAL A 261 -1.18 0.23 -36.04
CA VAL A 261 -1.17 0.21 -37.50
C VAL A 261 -1.54 1.60 -38.01
N VAL A 262 -0.68 2.17 -38.83
CA VAL A 262 -0.87 3.51 -39.43
C VAL A 262 -1.05 3.45 -40.95
N GLU A 263 -1.62 4.51 -41.50
CA GLU A 263 -1.80 4.65 -42.96
C GLU A 263 -0.47 4.53 -43.69
N PRO A 264 -0.46 3.91 -44.87
CA PRO A 264 0.75 3.76 -45.67
C PRO A 264 1.24 5.09 -46.25
N GLY A 265 2.57 5.22 -46.42
CA GLY A 265 3.18 6.39 -47.07
C GLY A 265 3.37 7.60 -46.16
N MET A 266 3.20 7.48 -44.87
CA MET A 266 3.47 8.55 -43.91
C MET A 266 4.96 8.91 -43.87
N SER A 267 5.23 10.20 -43.81
CA SER A 267 6.57 10.70 -43.51
C SER A 267 6.90 10.48 -42.00
N MET A 268 8.18 10.50 -41.64
CA MET A 268 8.60 10.41 -40.23
C MET A 268 8.03 11.54 -39.38
N ASP A 269 7.84 12.74 -39.95
CA ASP A 269 7.26 13.87 -39.20
C ASP A 269 5.76 13.66 -38.94
N GLN A 270 5.03 13.05 -39.86
CA GLN A 270 3.63 12.68 -39.68
C GLN A 270 3.52 11.56 -38.63
N ALA A 271 4.39 10.56 -38.69
CA ALA A 271 4.45 9.49 -37.68
C ALA A 271 4.77 10.03 -36.27
N ALA A 272 5.69 11.00 -36.16
CA ALA A 272 6.00 11.66 -34.91
C ALA A 272 4.78 12.45 -34.36
N ASN A 273 3.99 13.10 -35.22
CA ASN A 273 2.76 13.77 -34.81
C ASN A 273 1.70 12.79 -34.28
N VAL A 274 1.51 11.65 -34.96
CA VAL A 274 0.59 10.59 -34.50
C VAL A 274 1.06 10.08 -33.14
N LEU A 275 2.35 9.80 -32.97
CA LEU A 275 2.92 9.35 -31.71
C LEU A 275 2.66 10.37 -30.57
N GLY A 276 2.81 11.66 -30.84
CA GLY A 276 2.50 12.72 -29.89
C GLY A 276 1.03 12.70 -29.46
N GLN A 277 0.10 12.56 -30.41
CA GLN A 277 -1.33 12.49 -30.15
C GLN A 277 -1.71 11.24 -29.33
N LEU A 278 -1.10 10.08 -29.61
CA LEU A 278 -1.29 8.86 -28.85
C LEU A 278 -0.84 9.05 -27.38
N GLN A 279 0.32 9.69 -27.17
CA GLN A 279 0.86 9.96 -25.84
C GLN A 279 0.01 10.95 -25.04
N ASP A 280 -0.45 12.03 -25.69
CA ASP A 280 -1.29 13.05 -25.05
C ASP A 280 -2.68 12.48 -24.70
N CYS A 281 -3.25 11.63 -25.57
CA CYS A 281 -4.51 10.94 -25.31
C CYS A 281 -4.43 10.13 -24.00
N LEU A 282 -3.37 9.34 -23.80
CA LEU A 282 -3.20 8.50 -22.59
C LEU A 282 -2.86 9.32 -21.35
N ARG A 283 -2.30 10.51 -21.52
CA ARG A 283 -1.98 11.38 -20.39
C ARG A 283 -3.18 12.14 -19.87
N GLU A 284 -4.12 12.53 -20.74
CA GLU A 284 -5.12 13.53 -20.42
C GLU A 284 -6.58 13.03 -20.43
N HIS A 285 -6.89 11.97 -21.21
CA HIS A 285 -8.28 11.57 -21.44
C HIS A 285 -8.79 10.46 -20.51
N PHE A 286 -7.94 9.86 -19.68
CA PHE A 286 -8.34 8.76 -18.81
C PHE A 286 -8.22 9.12 -17.33
N PRO A 287 -9.03 8.48 -16.46
CA PRO A 287 -8.94 8.67 -15.00
C PRO A 287 -7.55 8.35 -14.43
N VAL A 288 -6.85 7.41 -15.09
CA VAL A 288 -5.46 7.03 -14.81
C VAL A 288 -4.58 7.64 -15.87
N SER A 289 -3.82 8.67 -15.53
CA SER A 289 -2.82 9.26 -16.44
C SER A 289 -1.66 8.29 -16.64
N ILE A 290 -1.33 7.97 -17.91
CA ILE A 290 -0.25 7.03 -18.25
C ILE A 290 0.88 7.80 -18.95
N PRO A 291 1.84 8.33 -18.19
CA PRO A 291 2.93 9.13 -18.77
C PRO A 291 4.00 8.28 -19.45
N HIS A 292 4.06 6.98 -19.16
CA HIS A 292 5.08 6.08 -19.69
C HIS A 292 4.47 5.12 -20.70
N THR A 293 4.67 5.44 -21.98
CA THR A 293 4.08 4.70 -23.10
C THR A 293 5.13 4.28 -24.11
N THR A 294 4.94 3.11 -24.71
CA THR A 294 5.73 2.62 -25.84
C THR A 294 4.80 2.21 -26.95
N PHE A 295 4.92 2.84 -28.11
CA PHE A 295 4.14 2.49 -29.30
C PHE A 295 5.07 1.98 -30.41
N GLN A 296 4.74 0.81 -30.95
CA GLN A 296 5.32 0.30 -32.18
C GLN A 296 4.41 0.74 -33.34
N LEU A 297 4.84 1.71 -34.13
CA LEU A 297 4.08 2.09 -35.34
C LEU A 297 4.36 1.11 -36.46
N GLU A 298 3.31 0.53 -37.03
CA GLU A 298 3.41 -0.48 -38.06
C GLU A 298 2.74 -0.02 -39.37
N PRO A 299 3.37 -0.23 -40.54
CA PRO A 299 2.69 -0.01 -41.79
C PRO A 299 1.62 -1.08 -42.00
N GLN A 300 0.54 -0.69 -42.71
CA GLN A 300 -0.53 -1.64 -43.04
C GLN A 300 0.03 -2.86 -43.80
N GLY A 301 -0.30 -4.05 -43.34
CA GLY A 301 0.21 -5.32 -43.90
C GLY A 301 1.54 -5.82 -43.30
N TYR A 302 2.12 -5.11 -42.33
CA TYR A 302 3.25 -5.62 -41.55
C TYR A 302 2.82 -6.85 -40.73
N ARG A 303 3.58 -7.92 -40.83
CA ARG A 303 3.37 -9.11 -40.01
C ARG A 303 4.49 -9.22 -38.99
N SER A 304 4.17 -9.00 -37.73
CA SER A 304 5.09 -9.23 -36.62
C SER A 304 5.29 -10.75 -36.44
N PRO A 305 6.52 -11.26 -36.44
CA PRO A 305 6.77 -12.70 -36.22
C PRO A 305 6.33 -13.20 -34.84
N SER A 306 6.14 -12.30 -33.88
CA SER A 306 5.81 -12.62 -32.47
C SER A 306 4.31 -12.57 -32.16
N ALA A 307 3.50 -11.86 -32.93
CA ALA A 307 2.08 -11.65 -32.63
C ALA A 307 1.20 -12.92 -32.76
N GLU A 308 1.60 -13.89 -33.58
CA GLU A 308 0.82 -15.12 -33.80
C GLU A 308 1.03 -16.19 -32.73
N GLN A 309 2.06 -16.11 -31.88
CA GLN A 309 2.45 -17.21 -30.99
C GLN A 309 2.03 -17.03 -29.52
N LEU A 310 1.71 -15.80 -29.07
CA LEU A 310 1.45 -15.53 -27.67
C LEU A 310 -0.04 -15.36 -27.33
N HIS A 311 -0.92 -15.21 -28.33
CA HIS A 311 -2.34 -14.91 -28.11
C HIS A 311 -3.30 -15.78 -28.95
N SER A 312 -2.83 -16.94 -29.46
CA SER A 312 -3.66 -17.94 -30.16
C SER A 312 -4.22 -18.99 -29.22
#